data_ec46257126fa23a371e7c89810d35879
#
_entry.id   ec46257126fa23a371e7c89810d35879
#
_cell.length_a   1.000
_cell.length_b   1.000
_cell.length_c   1.000
_cell.angle_alpha   90.00
_cell.angle_beta   90.00
_cell.angle_gamma   90.00
#
_symmetry.space_group_name_H-M   'P 1'
#
loop_
_entity.id
_entity.type
_entity.pdbx_description
1 polymer ?
#
loop_
_entity_poly.entity_id
_entity_poly.type
_entity_poly.pdbx_seq_one_letter_code
_entity_poly.pdbx_strand_id
1 'polypeptide(L)'
;MSRAKFVATLAFTICLLAGGATEGLAAWPDNAFPVKTHDFGTVAVAAKTEFRFPIHNPYTKPLHLRTVRRSCGCTTPIIETEYIQPGQTGSILARFNTDTFRGKKGATLTVVVDEPFYSEVRLRVDGYIRSDMVFHPGSIDFGAISQGEPQSKTSKILYAGRSDWQIADVRSNVPWLVPTSKMVSRSGTRVTYELTVAVREDAPTGSFQDEIVVITNDNKRPEVPFKVSGSIESPLTISPQAIAFGSVKPGEKLMKQLVIKGNSDFTIDSITCEGWDVDFPESKVAKRVHIVRANFTAADVNGPTKSTIEIKTGGEQSVTAKAVLTADVREE
;
A
#
# COMPACT_ATOMS: atom_id res chain seq x y z
N MET A 1 -14.49 -36.73 -86.20
CA MET A 1 -13.79 -35.64 -85.50
C MET A 1 -14.68 -35.19 -84.34
N SER A 2 -14.43 -35.66 -83.10
CA SER A 2 -15.07 -35.10 -81.91
C SER A 2 -14.17 -35.36 -80.67
N ARG A 3 -13.76 -34.31 -80.09
CA ARG A 3 -12.86 -34.34 -78.88
C ARG A 3 -13.68 -34.53 -77.62
N ALA A 4 -13.46 -35.65 -76.92
CA ALA A 4 -13.94 -35.85 -75.55
C ALA A 4 -13.13 -35.05 -74.57
N LYS A 5 -13.80 -34.23 -73.70
CA LYS A 5 -13.21 -33.51 -72.57
C LYS A 5 -13.32 -34.36 -71.30
N PHE A 6 -12.22 -34.78 -70.78
CA PHE A 6 -12.14 -35.37 -69.41
C PHE A 6 -12.26 -34.25 -68.37
N VAL A 7 -13.24 -34.37 -67.47
CA VAL A 7 -13.36 -33.53 -66.29
C VAL A 7 -12.81 -34.38 -65.12
N ALA A 8 -11.68 -33.97 -64.56
CA ALA A 8 -11.09 -34.54 -63.38
C ALA A 8 -11.64 -33.82 -62.14
N THR A 9 -12.39 -34.55 -61.33
CA THR A 9 -12.93 -34.08 -60.07
C THR A 9 -11.84 -34.26 -58.99
N LEU A 10 -11.28 -33.15 -58.51
CA LEU A 10 -10.30 -33.15 -57.42
C LEU A 10 -11.06 -33.09 -56.07
N ALA A 11 -11.05 -34.20 -55.31
CA ALA A 11 -11.56 -34.23 -53.95
C ALA A 11 -10.56 -33.57 -52.99
N PHE A 12 -10.96 -32.45 -52.44
CA PHE A 12 -10.16 -31.73 -51.43
C PHE A 12 -10.50 -32.26 -50.05
N THR A 13 -9.65 -33.12 -49.52
CA THR A 13 -9.75 -33.63 -48.14
C THR A 13 -9.23 -32.55 -47.19
N ILE A 14 -10.17 -31.87 -46.48
CA ILE A 14 -9.86 -30.95 -45.38
C ILE A 14 -9.46 -31.75 -44.17
N CYS A 15 -8.17 -31.79 -43.85
CA CYS A 15 -7.64 -32.32 -42.61
C CYS A 15 -7.80 -31.24 -41.52
N LEU A 16 -8.80 -31.30 -40.65
CA LEU A 16 -8.90 -30.48 -39.46
C LEU A 16 -7.80 -30.90 -38.48
N LEU A 17 -6.71 -30.15 -38.48
CA LEU A 17 -5.74 -30.17 -37.39
C LEU A 17 -6.35 -29.47 -36.20
N ALA A 18 -6.79 -30.25 -35.22
CA ALA A 18 -7.10 -29.75 -33.89
C ALA A 18 -5.78 -29.29 -33.25
N GLY A 19 -5.47 -28.00 -33.41
CA GLY A 19 -4.41 -27.34 -32.66
C GLY A 19 -4.81 -27.24 -31.20
N GLY A 20 -4.36 -28.21 -30.38
CA GLY A 20 -4.48 -28.11 -28.94
C GLY A 20 -3.66 -26.89 -28.48
N ALA A 21 -4.32 -25.95 -27.84
CA ALA A 21 -3.68 -24.79 -27.23
C ALA A 21 -2.72 -25.24 -26.11
N THR A 22 -1.43 -25.22 -26.39
CA THR A 22 -0.35 -25.36 -25.39
C THR A 22 0.06 -23.99 -24.88
N GLU A 23 -0.90 -23.12 -24.57
CA GLU A 23 -0.61 -21.75 -24.08
C GLU A 23 -0.20 -21.67 -22.60
N GLY A 24 -0.24 -22.80 -21.84
CA GLY A 24 -0.05 -22.76 -20.39
C GLY A 24 1.38 -22.76 -19.86
N LEU A 25 2.38 -23.22 -20.61
CA LEU A 25 3.74 -23.46 -20.10
C LEU A 25 4.76 -22.38 -20.46
N ALA A 26 4.53 -21.58 -21.49
CA ALA A 26 5.50 -20.56 -21.95
C ALA A 26 5.53 -19.30 -21.05
N ALA A 27 4.54 -19.11 -20.18
CA ALA A 27 4.41 -17.93 -19.30
C ALA A 27 4.71 -18.24 -17.83
N TRP A 28 5.11 -19.45 -17.48
CA TRP A 28 5.47 -19.87 -16.11
C TRP A 28 6.89 -19.43 -15.74
N PRO A 29 7.15 -18.84 -14.56
CA PRO A 29 6.20 -18.23 -13.61
C PRO A 29 6.00 -16.72 -13.86
N ASP A 30 6.31 -16.25 -15.06
CA ASP A 30 6.40 -14.84 -15.43
C ASP A 30 5.11 -14.04 -15.16
N ASN A 31 3.94 -14.68 -15.32
CA ASN A 31 2.64 -14.07 -15.05
C ASN A 31 2.40 -13.76 -13.55
N ALA A 32 3.17 -14.39 -12.66
CA ALA A 32 3.12 -14.08 -11.24
C ALA A 32 3.84 -12.76 -10.87
N PHE A 33 4.68 -12.24 -11.76
CA PHE A 33 5.53 -11.08 -11.51
C PHE A 33 5.11 -9.89 -12.39
N PRO A 34 4.11 -9.10 -11.98
CA PRO A 34 3.59 -7.99 -12.79
C PRO A 34 4.60 -6.85 -12.96
N VAL A 35 5.53 -6.70 -12.01
CA VAL A 35 6.60 -5.70 -12.05
C VAL A 35 7.94 -6.42 -11.98
N LYS A 36 8.78 -6.24 -13.01
CA LYS A 36 10.13 -6.86 -13.08
C LYS A 36 11.27 -5.85 -13.04
N THR A 37 10.97 -4.56 -13.14
CA THR A 37 11.99 -3.52 -13.14
C THR A 37 11.56 -2.37 -12.24
N HIS A 38 12.54 -1.77 -11.55
CA HIS A 38 12.34 -0.56 -10.77
C HIS A 38 13.57 0.33 -10.84
N ASP A 39 13.37 1.63 -11.11
CA ASP A 39 14.41 2.64 -11.02
C ASP A 39 14.17 3.52 -9.79
N PHE A 40 15.11 3.50 -8.86
CA PHE A 40 15.07 4.34 -7.67
C PHE A 40 15.33 5.83 -7.98
N GLY A 41 15.66 6.16 -9.23
CA GLY A 41 16.00 7.51 -9.63
C GLY A 41 17.29 8.00 -8.96
N THR A 42 17.29 9.26 -8.54
CA THR A 42 18.41 9.89 -7.83
C THR A 42 18.13 9.93 -6.35
N VAL A 43 18.96 9.29 -5.54
CA VAL A 43 18.79 9.19 -4.10
C VAL A 43 20.00 9.76 -3.36
N ALA A 44 19.77 10.28 -2.14
CA ALA A 44 20.87 10.77 -1.29
C ALA A 44 21.58 9.62 -0.57
N VAL A 45 22.79 9.91 -0.08
CA VAL A 45 23.49 9.01 0.85
C VAL A 45 22.66 8.85 2.12
N ALA A 46 22.67 7.66 2.69
CA ALA A 46 21.92 7.25 3.88
C ALA A 46 20.39 7.33 3.75
N ALA A 47 19.86 7.68 2.58
CA ALA A 47 18.42 7.60 2.35
C ALA A 47 17.93 6.16 2.44
N LYS A 48 16.84 5.91 3.17
CA LYS A 48 16.17 4.61 3.19
C LYS A 48 15.46 4.39 1.86
N THR A 49 16.04 3.57 1.00
CA THR A 49 15.58 3.36 -0.38
C THR A 49 15.20 1.90 -0.57
N GLU A 50 13.90 1.63 -0.69
CA GLU A 50 13.34 0.29 -0.73
C GLU A 50 12.18 0.22 -1.73
N PHE A 51 12.06 -0.91 -2.44
CA PHE A 51 10.93 -1.19 -3.31
C PHE A 51 10.45 -2.64 -3.11
N ARG A 52 9.13 -2.82 -3.04
CA ARG A 52 8.49 -4.14 -2.96
C ARG A 52 8.06 -4.57 -4.35
N PHE A 53 8.66 -5.65 -4.86
CA PHE A 53 8.18 -6.33 -6.05
C PHE A 53 6.97 -7.18 -5.66
N PRO A 54 5.76 -6.85 -6.11
CA PRO A 54 4.58 -7.65 -5.83
C PRO A 54 4.64 -8.95 -6.65
N ILE A 55 4.19 -10.05 -6.04
CA ILE A 55 4.10 -11.36 -6.67
C ILE A 55 2.70 -11.88 -6.41
N HIS A 56 1.89 -11.96 -7.45
CA HIS A 56 0.54 -12.50 -7.37
C HIS A 56 0.55 -13.93 -7.87
N ASN A 57 -0.02 -14.87 -7.10
CA ASN A 57 -0.14 -16.25 -7.55
C ASN A 57 -1.45 -16.50 -8.33
N PRO A 58 -1.43 -16.49 -9.69
CA PRO A 58 -2.61 -16.76 -10.49
C PRO A 58 -2.88 -18.25 -10.71
N TYR A 59 -2.03 -19.13 -10.15
CA TYR A 59 -2.08 -20.56 -10.38
C TYR A 59 -2.90 -21.28 -9.31
N THR A 60 -3.21 -22.55 -9.55
CA THR A 60 -4.00 -23.41 -8.64
C THR A 60 -3.16 -24.10 -7.56
N LYS A 61 -1.83 -23.99 -7.63
CA LYS A 61 -0.88 -24.53 -6.65
C LYS A 61 -0.09 -23.41 -5.97
N PRO A 62 0.36 -23.61 -4.74
CA PRO A 62 1.24 -22.64 -4.07
C PRO A 62 2.52 -22.37 -4.86
N LEU A 63 3.00 -21.12 -4.78
CA LEU A 63 4.34 -20.73 -5.24
C LEU A 63 5.27 -20.71 -4.04
N HIS A 64 6.42 -21.41 -4.13
CA HIS A 64 7.47 -21.33 -3.14
C HIS A 64 8.67 -20.55 -3.69
N LEU A 65 9.04 -19.46 -2.99
CA LEU A 65 10.20 -18.64 -3.30
C LEU A 65 11.39 -19.12 -2.49
N ARG A 66 12.22 -19.98 -3.08
CA ARG A 66 13.32 -20.62 -2.38
C ARG A 66 14.46 -19.67 -1.99
N THR A 67 14.85 -18.77 -2.90
CA THR A 67 15.96 -17.83 -2.67
C THR A 67 15.96 -16.72 -3.71
N VAL A 68 16.65 -15.63 -3.39
CA VAL A 68 16.93 -14.55 -4.35
C VAL A 68 18.42 -14.29 -4.40
N ARG A 69 19.03 -14.55 -5.55
CA ARG A 69 20.45 -14.26 -5.82
C ARG A 69 20.58 -12.84 -6.38
N ARG A 70 21.58 -12.11 -5.95
CA ARG A 70 21.87 -10.74 -6.41
C ARG A 70 23.17 -10.70 -7.22
N SER A 71 23.20 -9.91 -8.30
CA SER A 71 24.39 -9.70 -9.11
C SER A 71 25.37 -8.67 -8.52
N CYS A 72 24.89 -7.83 -7.58
CA CYS A 72 25.68 -6.76 -6.94
C CYS A 72 25.28 -6.62 -5.48
N GLY A 73 26.28 -6.32 -4.61
CA GLY A 73 26.02 -5.97 -3.21
C GLY A 73 25.30 -4.62 -3.00
N CYS A 74 25.11 -3.83 -4.08
CA CYS A 74 24.41 -2.56 -4.03
C CYS A 74 22.90 -2.68 -3.74
N THR A 75 22.35 -3.88 -3.82
CA THR A 75 20.96 -4.18 -3.45
C THR A 75 20.90 -5.44 -2.60
N THR A 76 20.12 -5.37 -1.52
CA THR A 76 19.84 -6.50 -0.65
C THR A 76 18.39 -6.93 -0.86
N PRO A 77 18.15 -8.14 -1.45
CA PRO A 77 16.80 -8.69 -1.55
C PRO A 77 16.41 -9.36 -0.23
N ILE A 78 15.12 -9.26 0.12
CA ILE A 78 14.49 -9.91 1.29
C ILE A 78 13.18 -10.53 0.82
N ILE A 79 13.01 -11.84 0.99
CA ILE A 79 11.74 -12.51 0.74
C ILE A 79 10.83 -12.20 1.94
N GLU A 80 9.75 -11.44 1.71
CA GLU A 80 8.77 -11.12 2.76
C GLU A 80 7.67 -12.20 2.85
N THR A 81 7.44 -12.92 1.75
CA THR A 81 6.45 -14.01 1.69
C THR A 81 7.06 -15.20 0.96
N GLU A 82 7.40 -16.25 1.70
CA GLU A 82 8.08 -17.43 1.17
C GLU A 82 7.13 -18.34 0.38
N TYR A 83 5.91 -18.60 0.92
CA TYR A 83 4.84 -19.36 0.29
C TYR A 83 3.67 -18.46 -0.06
N ILE A 84 3.30 -18.40 -1.35
CA ILE A 84 2.18 -17.60 -1.84
C ILE A 84 1.09 -18.57 -2.30
N GLN A 85 -0.04 -18.61 -1.55
CA GLN A 85 -1.16 -19.47 -1.86
C GLN A 85 -1.89 -19.03 -3.14
N PRO A 86 -2.65 -19.93 -3.81
CA PRO A 86 -3.49 -19.57 -4.95
C PRO A 86 -4.34 -18.32 -4.68
N GLY A 87 -4.30 -17.35 -5.61
CA GLY A 87 -5.03 -16.08 -5.52
C GLY A 87 -4.45 -15.06 -4.54
N GLN A 88 -3.41 -15.41 -3.77
CA GLN A 88 -2.76 -14.47 -2.84
C GLN A 88 -1.64 -13.68 -3.51
N THR A 89 -1.25 -12.59 -2.84
CA THR A 89 -0.13 -11.74 -3.23
C THR A 89 0.92 -11.74 -2.12
N GLY A 90 2.16 -12.03 -2.49
CA GLY A 90 3.35 -11.88 -1.67
C GLY A 90 4.27 -10.80 -2.22
N SER A 91 5.46 -10.66 -1.62
CA SER A 91 6.45 -9.67 -2.06
C SER A 91 7.90 -10.05 -1.78
N ILE A 92 8.78 -9.48 -2.60
CA ILE A 92 10.22 -9.40 -2.37
C ILE A 92 10.58 -7.94 -2.18
N LEU A 93 11.16 -7.60 -1.02
CA LEU A 93 11.69 -6.28 -0.75
C LEU A 93 13.12 -6.18 -1.34
N ALA A 94 13.34 -5.20 -2.20
CA ALA A 94 14.66 -4.80 -2.67
C ALA A 94 15.11 -3.55 -1.92
N ARG A 95 16.16 -3.66 -1.08
CA ARG A 95 16.77 -2.56 -0.34
C ARG A 95 18.02 -2.10 -1.08
N PHE A 96 18.03 -0.83 -1.52
CA PHE A 96 19.16 -0.22 -2.19
C PHE A 96 20.17 0.33 -1.14
N ASN A 97 21.41 -0.13 -1.17
CA ASN A 97 22.40 0.11 -0.10
C ASN A 97 23.09 1.48 -0.28
N THR A 98 22.38 2.55 0.07
CA THR A 98 22.81 3.95 -0.11
C THR A 98 23.90 4.39 0.85
N ASP A 99 24.13 3.67 1.94
CA ASP A 99 25.20 3.97 2.90
C ASP A 99 26.58 3.64 2.34
N THR A 100 26.68 2.55 1.59
CA THR A 100 27.97 1.97 1.17
C THR A 100 28.32 2.33 -0.27
N PHE A 101 27.32 2.43 -1.16
CA PHE A 101 27.55 2.63 -2.58
C PHE A 101 27.31 4.07 -3.02
N ARG A 102 27.95 4.49 -4.11
CA ARG A 102 27.87 5.83 -4.71
C ARG A 102 27.82 5.75 -6.23
N GLY A 103 27.22 6.76 -6.87
CA GLY A 103 27.10 6.88 -8.31
C GLY A 103 26.04 5.97 -8.89
N LYS A 104 26.08 5.73 -10.20
CA LYS A 104 25.14 4.84 -10.89
C LYS A 104 25.36 3.39 -10.45
N LYS A 105 24.32 2.75 -9.95
CA LYS A 105 24.29 1.36 -9.53
C LYS A 105 23.07 0.65 -10.09
N GLY A 106 23.20 -0.65 -10.31
CA GLY A 106 22.11 -1.51 -10.70
C GLY A 106 22.40 -2.96 -10.32
N ALA A 107 21.36 -3.72 -10.04
CA ALA A 107 21.44 -5.12 -9.72
C ALA A 107 20.34 -5.91 -10.43
N THR A 108 20.68 -7.12 -10.85
CA THR A 108 19.73 -8.15 -11.22
C THR A 108 19.51 -9.05 -10.00
N LEU A 109 18.25 -9.21 -9.63
CA LEU A 109 17.81 -10.12 -8.57
C LEU A 109 17.19 -11.33 -9.25
N THR A 110 17.87 -12.49 -9.17
CA THR A 110 17.37 -13.75 -9.73
C THR A 110 16.58 -14.48 -8.65
N VAL A 111 15.27 -14.47 -8.78
CA VAL A 111 14.32 -15.17 -7.92
C VAL A 111 14.27 -16.64 -8.36
N VAL A 112 14.51 -17.56 -7.45
CA VAL A 112 14.38 -18.99 -7.68
C VAL A 112 13.05 -19.45 -7.11
N VAL A 113 12.15 -19.91 -7.97
CA VAL A 113 10.90 -20.59 -7.63
C VAL A 113 11.14 -22.07 -7.83
N ASP A 114 10.83 -22.92 -6.84
CA ASP A 114 11.03 -24.39 -6.94
C ASP A 114 9.73 -25.19 -6.78
N GLU A 115 8.65 -24.57 -6.32
CA GLU A 115 7.30 -25.16 -6.33
C GLU A 115 6.31 -24.28 -7.11
N PRO A 116 5.41 -24.91 -7.87
CA PRO A 116 5.25 -26.33 -8.16
C PRO A 116 6.27 -26.85 -9.19
N PHE A 117 7.02 -25.98 -9.87
CA PHE A 117 8.08 -26.34 -10.82
C PHE A 117 9.24 -25.36 -10.70
N TYR A 118 10.46 -25.88 -10.89
CA TYR A 118 11.64 -25.03 -10.87
C TYR A 118 11.62 -23.99 -12.01
N SER A 119 11.89 -22.75 -11.65
CA SER A 119 12.12 -21.66 -12.60
C SER A 119 12.90 -20.50 -11.98
N GLU A 120 13.43 -19.62 -12.82
CA GLU A 120 14.14 -18.41 -12.40
C GLU A 120 13.53 -17.17 -13.05
N VAL A 121 13.17 -16.20 -12.23
CA VAL A 121 12.68 -14.89 -12.69
C VAL A 121 13.72 -13.82 -12.37
N ARG A 122 14.00 -12.95 -13.33
CA ARG A 122 14.96 -11.86 -13.18
C ARG A 122 14.21 -10.55 -12.94
N LEU A 123 14.44 -9.98 -11.76
CA LEU A 123 14.02 -8.62 -11.42
C LEU A 123 15.21 -7.70 -11.56
N ARG A 124 14.99 -6.45 -11.98
CA ARG A 124 16.05 -5.47 -12.16
C ARG A 124 15.78 -4.23 -11.32
N VAL A 125 16.80 -3.73 -10.66
CA VAL A 125 16.79 -2.44 -9.99
C VAL A 125 17.95 -1.60 -10.48
N ASP A 126 17.72 -0.32 -10.67
CA ASP A 126 18.71 0.69 -11.04
C ASP A 126 18.53 1.93 -10.16
N GLY A 127 19.54 2.81 -10.11
CA GLY A 127 19.47 4.09 -9.40
C GLY A 127 20.81 4.82 -9.40
N TYR A 128 20.78 6.08 -8.98
CA TYR A 128 21.97 6.91 -8.81
C TYR A 128 22.08 7.46 -7.40
N ILE A 129 23.12 7.05 -6.66
CA ILE A 129 23.36 7.48 -5.28
C ILE A 129 24.28 8.71 -5.31
N ARG A 130 23.78 9.86 -4.85
CA ARG A 130 24.53 11.12 -4.75
C ARG A 130 25.62 11.00 -3.69
N SER A 131 26.77 11.61 -3.92
CA SER A 131 27.86 11.68 -2.96
C SER A 131 27.95 13.03 -2.24
N ASP A 132 27.22 14.02 -2.74
CA ASP A 132 27.27 15.43 -2.30
C ASP A 132 26.12 15.82 -1.35
N MET A 133 25.14 14.92 -1.14
CA MET A 133 23.95 15.18 -0.32
C MET A 133 23.66 14.01 0.63
N VAL A 134 23.38 14.31 1.88
CA VAL A 134 23.06 13.33 2.95
C VAL A 134 21.81 13.78 3.68
N PHE A 135 20.90 12.85 3.92
CA PHE A 135 19.79 13.01 4.87
C PHE A 135 20.17 12.42 6.24
N HIS A 136 19.87 13.13 7.32
CA HIS A 136 20.10 12.65 8.68
C HIS A 136 18.96 13.05 9.64
N PRO A 137 18.08 12.11 10.03
CA PRO A 137 18.00 10.72 9.58
C PRO A 137 17.61 10.56 8.11
N GLY A 138 17.93 9.41 7.50
CA GLY A 138 17.70 9.11 6.08
C GLY A 138 16.24 8.81 5.72
N SER A 139 15.35 8.80 6.70
CA SER A 139 13.88 8.70 6.57
C SER A 139 13.23 9.20 7.86
N ILE A 140 11.95 9.55 7.78
CA ILE A 140 11.13 9.81 8.96
C ILE A 140 10.18 8.65 9.15
N ASP A 141 10.17 8.08 10.36
CA ASP A 141 9.15 7.15 10.82
C ASP A 141 8.39 7.81 11.97
N PHE A 142 7.12 8.08 11.75
CA PHE A 142 6.25 8.65 12.78
C PHE A 142 5.87 7.64 13.87
N GLY A 143 5.94 6.32 13.55
CA GLY A 143 5.39 5.29 14.41
C GLY A 143 3.87 5.33 14.40
N ALA A 144 3.25 5.00 15.54
CA ALA A 144 1.81 5.12 15.75
C ALA A 144 1.44 6.54 16.18
N ILE A 145 0.49 7.15 15.48
CA ILE A 145 -0.05 8.50 15.75
C ILE A 145 -1.55 8.36 15.95
N SER A 146 -2.11 9.02 16.97
CA SER A 146 -3.57 9.11 17.13
C SER A 146 -4.16 10.04 16.06
N GLN A 147 -5.24 9.62 15.42
CA GLN A 147 -5.99 10.47 14.49
C GLN A 147 -6.48 11.74 15.19
N GLY A 148 -6.39 12.88 14.51
CA GLY A 148 -6.76 14.18 15.06
C GLY A 148 -5.64 14.87 15.85
N GLU A 149 -4.50 14.21 16.09
CA GLU A 149 -3.34 14.80 16.75
C GLU A 149 -2.27 15.16 15.71
N PRO A 150 -2.07 16.46 15.40
CA PRO A 150 -1.02 16.86 14.47
C PRO A 150 0.36 16.57 15.05
N GLN A 151 1.22 15.97 14.27
CA GLN A 151 2.61 15.70 14.65
C GLN A 151 3.58 16.15 13.58
N SER A 152 4.80 16.52 14.00
CA SER A 152 5.87 16.86 13.08
C SER A 152 7.19 16.22 13.49
N LYS A 153 7.99 15.83 12.50
CA LYS A 153 9.35 15.32 12.68
C LYS A 153 10.29 15.99 11.68
N THR A 154 11.57 16.03 12.03
CA THR A 154 12.58 16.72 11.23
C THR A 154 13.68 15.77 10.76
N SER A 155 14.29 16.12 9.63
CA SER A 155 15.54 15.55 9.12
C SER A 155 16.45 16.68 8.65
N LYS A 156 17.74 16.56 8.91
CA LYS A 156 18.75 17.49 8.38
C LYS A 156 19.18 17.05 6.99
N ILE A 157 19.26 18.01 6.08
CA ILE A 157 19.80 17.84 4.74
C ILE A 157 21.15 18.52 4.71
N LEU A 158 22.21 17.74 4.58
CA LEU A 158 23.58 18.19 4.50
C LEU A 158 24.06 18.14 3.05
N TYR A 159 24.50 19.25 2.51
CA TYR A 159 25.05 19.32 1.16
C TYR A 159 26.46 19.93 1.18
N ALA A 160 27.36 19.37 0.35
CA ALA A 160 28.70 19.90 0.10
C ALA A 160 29.03 19.78 -1.39
N GLY A 161 29.16 20.90 -2.07
CA GLY A 161 29.41 20.92 -3.52
C GLY A 161 29.49 22.35 -4.07
N ARG A 162 28.45 22.81 -4.76
CA ARG A 162 28.38 24.17 -5.30
C ARG A 162 27.99 25.19 -4.22
N SER A 163 28.54 26.38 -4.32
CA SER A 163 28.24 27.48 -3.36
C SER A 163 26.83 28.07 -3.53
N ASP A 164 26.25 27.96 -4.74
CA ASP A 164 24.93 28.46 -5.11
C ASP A 164 23.82 27.41 -4.96
N TRP A 165 24.15 26.20 -4.48
CA TRP A 165 23.15 25.13 -4.32
C TRP A 165 22.11 25.50 -3.27
N GLN A 166 20.84 25.22 -3.60
CA GLN A 166 19.72 25.46 -2.69
C GLN A 166 18.58 24.47 -2.95
N ILE A 167 17.75 24.28 -1.93
CA ILE A 167 16.45 23.65 -2.06
C ILE A 167 15.48 24.70 -2.60
N ALA A 168 14.89 24.42 -3.75
CA ALA A 168 13.92 25.30 -4.40
C ALA A 168 12.51 25.08 -3.86
N ASP A 169 12.15 23.81 -3.57
CA ASP A 169 10.83 23.45 -3.11
C ASP A 169 10.85 22.06 -2.42
N VAL A 170 9.79 21.73 -1.68
CA VAL A 170 9.55 20.40 -1.11
C VAL A 170 8.08 20.05 -1.29
N ARG A 171 7.80 18.85 -1.81
CA ARG A 171 6.45 18.44 -2.17
C ARG A 171 6.08 17.09 -1.60
N SER A 172 4.80 16.91 -1.32
CA SER A 172 4.16 15.64 -1.00
C SER A 172 3.06 15.36 -2.02
N ASN A 173 2.84 14.08 -2.34
CA ASN A 173 1.74 13.64 -3.18
C ASN A 173 0.42 13.52 -2.41
N VAL A 174 0.47 13.57 -1.08
CA VAL A 174 -0.70 13.48 -0.22
C VAL A 174 -0.92 14.78 0.56
N PRO A 175 -2.15 15.33 0.59
CA PRO A 175 -2.43 16.67 1.11
C PRO A 175 -2.28 16.80 2.63
N TRP A 176 -2.36 15.69 3.37
CA TRP A 176 -2.24 15.66 4.83
C TRP A 176 -0.79 15.47 5.33
N LEU A 177 0.18 15.18 4.44
CA LEU A 177 1.62 15.28 4.72
C LEU A 177 2.15 16.61 4.20
N VAL A 178 2.53 17.49 5.11
CA VAL A 178 2.96 18.85 4.78
C VAL A 178 4.47 18.99 5.04
N PRO A 179 5.31 18.91 3.99
CA PRO A 179 6.73 19.14 4.11
C PRO A 179 7.04 20.66 4.06
N THR A 180 8.05 21.07 4.82
CA THR A 180 8.64 22.40 4.75
C THR A 180 10.15 22.28 4.87
N SER A 181 10.90 23.22 4.26
CA SER A 181 12.36 23.26 4.39
C SER A 181 12.84 24.64 4.80
N LYS A 182 13.84 24.68 5.68
CA LYS A 182 14.47 25.91 6.16
C LYS A 182 15.98 25.76 6.10
N MET A 183 16.66 26.74 5.49
CA MET A 183 18.12 26.82 5.56
C MET A 183 18.56 27.16 6.98
N VAL A 184 19.37 26.29 7.57
CA VAL A 184 19.93 26.48 8.93
C VAL A 184 21.25 27.17 8.90
N SER A 185 22.15 26.78 7.97
CA SER A 185 23.47 27.37 7.87
C SER A 185 24.05 27.25 6.46
N ARG A 186 24.91 28.17 6.09
CA ARG A 186 25.72 28.12 4.88
C ARG A 186 27.14 28.64 5.18
N SER A 187 28.14 27.86 4.75
CA SER A 187 29.55 28.21 4.83
C SER A 187 30.27 27.78 3.56
N GLY A 188 30.50 28.72 2.65
CA GLY A 188 31.07 28.45 1.33
C GLY A 188 30.23 27.44 0.53
N THR A 189 30.80 26.29 0.23
CA THR A 189 30.18 25.23 -0.54
C THR A 189 29.33 24.25 0.32
N ARG A 190 29.33 24.44 1.65
CA ARG A 190 28.55 23.61 2.57
C ARG A 190 27.27 24.32 2.98
N VAL A 191 26.14 23.62 2.92
CA VAL A 191 24.86 24.14 3.37
C VAL A 191 24.07 23.04 4.11
N THR A 192 23.38 23.46 5.16
CA THR A 192 22.52 22.62 5.96
C THR A 192 21.10 23.17 5.90
N TYR A 193 20.15 22.32 5.55
CA TYR A 193 18.72 22.57 5.66
C TYR A 193 18.11 21.67 6.72
N GLU A 194 17.04 22.15 7.33
CA GLU A 194 16.13 21.36 8.12
C GLU A 194 14.87 21.11 7.28
N LEU A 195 14.56 19.84 7.03
CA LEU A 195 13.33 19.36 6.44
C LEU A 195 12.39 18.98 7.57
N THR A 196 11.26 19.67 7.69
CA THR A 196 10.18 19.32 8.63
C THR A 196 9.05 18.70 7.85
N VAL A 197 8.55 17.56 8.29
CA VAL A 197 7.35 16.93 7.75
C VAL A 197 6.30 16.90 8.86
N ALA A 198 5.15 17.51 8.60
CA ALA A 198 4.01 17.53 9.50
C ALA A 198 2.90 16.61 8.97
N VAL A 199 2.27 15.86 9.88
CA VAL A 199 1.04 15.11 9.65
C VAL A 199 -0.10 15.97 10.18
N ARG A 200 -1.09 16.26 9.32
CA ARG A 200 -2.26 17.06 9.68
C ARG A 200 -3.27 16.24 10.47
N GLU A 201 -4.15 16.92 11.19
CA GLU A 201 -5.24 16.33 11.98
C GLU A 201 -6.28 15.56 11.14
N ASP A 202 -6.46 15.97 9.86
CA ASP A 202 -7.39 15.33 8.91
C ASP A 202 -6.81 14.10 8.20
N ALA A 203 -5.63 13.63 8.61
CA ALA A 203 -5.01 12.45 8.03
C ALA A 203 -5.88 11.18 8.25
N PRO A 204 -6.08 10.36 7.19
CA PRO A 204 -6.90 9.16 7.28
C PRO A 204 -6.24 8.07 8.14
N THR A 205 -7.05 7.27 8.83
CA THR A 205 -6.56 6.11 9.58
C THR A 205 -5.95 5.05 8.67
N GLY A 206 -4.90 4.41 9.14
CA GLY A 206 -4.19 3.33 8.46
C GLY A 206 -2.69 3.52 8.44
N SER A 207 -1.98 2.48 8.02
CA SER A 207 -0.54 2.55 7.80
C SER A 207 -0.24 3.27 6.49
N PHE A 208 0.77 4.12 6.49
CA PHE A 208 1.22 4.84 5.31
C PHE A 208 2.73 4.70 5.10
N GLN A 209 3.12 4.65 3.84
CA GLN A 209 4.49 4.77 3.36
C GLN A 209 4.45 5.69 2.15
N ASP A 210 5.00 6.88 2.30
CA ASP A 210 4.95 7.92 1.29
C ASP A 210 6.34 8.50 1.03
N GLU A 211 6.43 9.36 0.03
CA GLU A 211 7.67 9.97 -0.40
C GLU A 211 7.51 11.49 -0.50
N ILE A 212 8.37 12.21 0.19
CA ILE A 212 8.56 13.64 0.02
C ILE A 212 9.59 13.86 -1.06
N VAL A 213 9.30 14.72 -2.04
CA VAL A 213 10.24 15.10 -3.09
C VAL A 213 10.90 16.42 -2.72
N VAL A 214 12.20 16.37 -2.48
CA VAL A 214 13.03 17.56 -2.27
C VAL A 214 13.50 18.06 -3.64
N ILE A 215 13.05 19.23 -4.05
CA ILE A 215 13.42 19.86 -5.33
C ILE A 215 14.56 20.82 -5.11
N THR A 216 15.64 20.62 -5.86
CA THR A 216 16.87 21.41 -5.76
C THR A 216 17.08 22.21 -7.04
N ASN A 217 18.02 23.15 -7.02
CA ASN A 217 18.45 23.90 -8.21
C ASN A 217 19.49 23.16 -9.08
N ASP A 218 19.53 21.82 -8.99
CA ASP A 218 20.40 21.02 -9.85
C ASP A 218 19.76 20.78 -11.22
N ASN A 219 20.42 21.19 -12.32
CA ASN A 219 19.88 21.07 -13.67
C ASN A 219 19.71 19.62 -14.14
N LYS A 220 20.55 18.69 -13.67
CA LYS A 220 20.54 17.30 -14.16
C LYS A 220 19.70 16.37 -13.29
N ARG A 221 19.57 16.67 -12.00
CA ARG A 221 18.88 15.81 -11.01
C ARG A 221 18.26 16.67 -9.93
N PRO A 222 17.22 17.45 -10.28
CA PRO A 222 16.62 18.40 -9.34
C PRO A 222 15.86 17.69 -8.21
N GLU A 223 15.29 16.52 -8.47
CA GLU A 223 14.42 15.82 -7.54
C GLU A 223 15.20 14.78 -6.74
N VAL A 224 15.00 14.79 -5.43
CA VAL A 224 15.61 13.83 -4.49
C VAL A 224 14.53 13.32 -3.55
N PRO A 225 14.17 12.02 -3.65
CA PRO A 225 13.13 11.44 -2.82
C PRO A 225 13.59 11.24 -1.37
N PHE A 226 12.64 11.43 -0.45
CA PHE A 226 12.83 11.20 0.98
C PHE A 226 11.65 10.45 1.56
N LYS A 227 11.89 9.26 2.14
CA LYS A 227 10.83 8.38 2.64
C LYS A 227 10.28 8.81 3.99
N VAL A 228 8.97 8.69 4.10
CA VAL A 228 8.20 8.93 5.32
C VAL A 228 7.25 7.76 5.54
N SER A 229 7.14 7.29 6.78
CA SER A 229 6.24 6.19 7.15
C SER A 229 5.62 6.42 8.51
N GLY A 230 4.51 5.70 8.78
CA GLY A 230 3.83 5.71 10.06
C GLY A 230 2.51 4.95 10.01
N SER A 231 1.78 4.97 11.12
CA SER A 231 0.43 4.42 11.23
C SER A 231 -0.45 5.42 11.97
N ILE A 232 -1.58 5.79 11.36
CA ILE A 232 -2.56 6.67 12.00
C ILE A 232 -3.63 5.78 12.59
N GLU A 233 -3.69 5.75 13.92
CA GLU A 233 -4.60 4.91 14.68
C GLU A 233 -5.85 5.71 15.04
N SER A 234 -7.02 5.07 14.88
CA SER A 234 -8.24 5.65 15.40
C SER A 234 -8.16 5.71 16.93
N PRO A 235 -8.45 6.85 17.56
CA PRO A 235 -8.51 6.94 19.01
C PRO A 235 -9.66 6.14 19.61
N LEU A 236 -10.54 5.59 18.74
CA LEU A 236 -11.64 4.72 19.11
C LEU A 236 -11.47 3.32 18.56
N THR A 237 -11.80 2.31 19.37
CA THR A 237 -11.92 0.92 18.95
C THR A 237 -13.33 0.42 19.18
N ILE A 238 -13.85 -0.42 18.26
CA ILE A 238 -15.15 -1.08 18.36
C ILE A 238 -14.93 -2.58 18.48
N SER A 239 -15.64 -3.23 19.37
CA SER A 239 -15.68 -4.69 19.49
C SER A 239 -17.14 -5.17 19.54
N PRO A 240 -17.53 -6.14 18.70
CA PRO A 240 -16.74 -6.74 17.62
C PRO A 240 -16.54 -5.80 16.42
N GLN A 241 -15.43 -5.93 15.70
CA GLN A 241 -15.16 -5.19 14.47
C GLN A 241 -15.95 -5.69 13.26
N ALA A 242 -16.46 -6.92 13.34
CA ALA A 242 -17.33 -7.53 12.35
C ALA A 242 -18.52 -8.19 13.03
N ILE A 243 -19.71 -7.94 12.50
CA ILE A 243 -20.98 -8.52 12.95
C ILE A 243 -21.55 -9.31 11.80
N ALA A 244 -21.88 -10.58 12.03
CA ALA A 244 -22.61 -11.41 11.10
C ALA A 244 -23.99 -11.73 11.70
N PHE A 245 -25.07 -11.35 11.01
CA PHE A 245 -26.43 -11.66 11.44
C PHE A 245 -26.98 -12.94 10.76
N GLY A 246 -26.31 -13.45 9.69
CA GLY A 246 -26.83 -14.57 8.92
C GLY A 246 -28.06 -14.19 8.07
N SER A 247 -29.03 -15.09 7.97
CA SER A 247 -30.30 -14.82 7.25
C SER A 247 -31.23 -14.01 8.15
N VAL A 248 -31.79 -12.93 7.60
CA VAL A 248 -32.62 -11.94 8.29
C VAL A 248 -33.85 -11.61 7.45
N LYS A 249 -35.00 -11.42 8.09
CA LYS A 249 -36.21 -10.95 7.41
C LYS A 249 -36.23 -9.41 7.32
N PRO A 250 -36.76 -8.83 6.24
CA PRO A 250 -37.00 -7.38 6.19
C PRO A 250 -37.82 -6.90 7.40
N GLY A 251 -37.36 -5.81 8.07
CA GLY A 251 -38.01 -5.28 9.27
C GLY A 251 -37.74 -6.04 10.57
N GLU A 252 -36.99 -7.14 10.56
CA GLU A 252 -36.57 -7.83 11.78
C GLU A 252 -35.60 -6.98 12.59
N LYS A 253 -35.85 -6.89 13.92
CA LYS A 253 -34.99 -6.21 14.87
C LYS A 253 -33.97 -7.16 15.48
N LEU A 254 -32.69 -6.86 15.27
CA LEU A 254 -31.57 -7.67 15.73
C LEU A 254 -30.71 -6.86 16.73
N MET A 255 -30.68 -7.29 17.97
CA MET A 255 -29.89 -6.64 19.00
C MET A 255 -28.44 -7.12 18.98
N LYS A 256 -27.50 -6.16 19.02
CA LYS A 256 -26.09 -6.43 19.20
C LYS A 256 -25.47 -5.54 20.26
N GLN A 257 -24.67 -6.12 21.11
CA GLN A 257 -23.86 -5.38 22.06
C GLN A 257 -22.57 -4.94 21.39
N LEU A 258 -22.29 -3.64 21.44
CA LEU A 258 -21.06 -3.01 20.98
C LEU A 258 -20.30 -2.48 22.18
N VAL A 259 -19.00 -2.75 22.21
CA VAL A 259 -18.08 -2.15 23.18
C VAL A 259 -17.22 -1.15 22.43
N ILE A 260 -17.38 0.13 22.73
CA ILE A 260 -16.62 1.24 22.13
C ILE A 260 -15.66 1.74 23.18
N LYS A 261 -14.36 1.68 22.90
CA LYS A 261 -13.30 2.12 23.81
C LYS A 261 -12.51 3.26 23.17
N GLY A 262 -12.33 4.34 23.92
CA GLY A 262 -11.52 5.50 23.54
C GLY A 262 -10.24 5.62 24.36
N ASN A 263 -9.29 6.40 23.86
CA ASN A 263 -8.06 6.78 24.57
C ASN A 263 -8.34 7.86 25.64
N SER A 264 -9.40 8.65 25.47
CA SER A 264 -9.91 9.65 26.42
C SER A 264 -11.40 9.43 26.69
N ASP A 265 -11.98 10.16 27.62
CA ASP A 265 -13.42 10.14 27.88
C ASP A 265 -14.17 10.79 26.71
N PHE A 266 -15.24 10.16 26.23
CA PHE A 266 -16.06 10.61 25.10
C PHE A 266 -17.54 10.29 25.33
N THR A 267 -18.42 10.97 24.56
CA THR A 267 -19.84 10.62 24.42
C THR A 267 -20.08 10.05 23.03
N ILE A 268 -21.10 9.23 22.87
CA ILE A 268 -21.55 8.77 21.55
C ILE A 268 -22.62 9.73 21.06
N ASP A 269 -22.38 10.34 19.90
CA ASP A 269 -23.33 11.23 19.24
C ASP A 269 -24.26 10.47 18.32
N SER A 270 -23.72 9.57 17.49
CA SER A 270 -24.52 8.77 16.56
C SER A 270 -23.91 7.39 16.31
N ILE A 271 -24.80 6.44 16.02
CA ILE A 271 -24.45 5.13 15.45
C ILE A 271 -25.32 4.97 14.20
N THR A 272 -24.70 4.87 13.04
CA THR A 272 -25.37 4.73 11.75
C THR A 272 -24.85 3.51 11.01
N CYS A 273 -25.69 2.91 10.16
CA CYS A 273 -25.32 1.80 9.30
C CYS A 273 -26.09 1.92 7.98
N GLU A 274 -25.38 1.92 6.86
CA GLU A 274 -25.99 2.11 5.54
C GLU A 274 -26.99 1.00 5.24
N GLY A 275 -28.25 1.38 4.91
CA GLY A 275 -29.35 0.47 4.64
C GLY A 275 -30.01 -0.16 5.88
N TRP A 276 -29.60 0.25 7.09
CA TRP A 276 -30.12 -0.26 8.36
C TRP A 276 -30.56 0.88 9.26
N ASP A 277 -31.76 0.78 9.84
CA ASP A 277 -32.15 1.65 10.95
C ASP A 277 -31.46 1.18 12.23
N VAL A 278 -30.80 2.10 12.93
CA VAL A 278 -30.08 1.80 14.17
C VAL A 278 -30.67 2.58 15.33
N ASP A 279 -31.20 1.86 16.32
CA ASP A 279 -31.72 2.41 17.57
C ASP A 279 -30.82 2.01 18.74
N PHE A 280 -30.39 2.98 19.53
CA PHE A 280 -29.52 2.75 20.69
C PHE A 280 -29.82 3.75 21.82
N PRO A 281 -29.60 3.35 23.09
CA PRO A 281 -29.79 4.25 24.22
C PRO A 281 -28.69 5.32 24.26
N GLU A 282 -29.05 6.57 24.16
CA GLU A 282 -28.12 7.69 24.30
C GLU A 282 -27.57 7.78 25.72
N SER A 283 -26.28 8.04 25.82
CA SER A 283 -25.60 8.34 27.08
C SER A 283 -24.85 9.67 26.98
N LYS A 284 -25.30 10.66 27.74
CA LYS A 284 -24.66 11.98 27.84
C LYS A 284 -23.45 11.99 28.79
N VAL A 285 -23.13 10.87 29.42
CA VAL A 285 -21.99 10.76 30.34
C VAL A 285 -20.75 10.37 29.58
N ALA A 286 -19.75 11.23 29.58
CA ALA A 286 -18.44 10.93 28.98
C ALA A 286 -17.73 9.83 29.77
N LYS A 287 -17.23 8.81 29.05
CA LYS A 287 -16.48 7.65 29.60
C LYS A 287 -15.49 7.15 28.56
N ARG A 288 -14.44 6.49 29.01
CA ARG A 288 -13.47 5.82 28.11
C ARG A 288 -14.01 4.54 27.48
N VAL A 289 -15.03 3.93 28.06
CA VAL A 289 -15.64 2.69 27.55
C VAL A 289 -17.15 2.84 27.59
N HIS A 290 -17.77 2.68 26.43
CA HIS A 290 -19.22 2.58 26.31
C HIS A 290 -19.60 1.15 25.91
N ILE A 291 -20.56 0.57 26.63
CA ILE A 291 -21.19 -0.70 26.28
C ILE A 291 -22.60 -0.35 25.83
N VAL A 292 -22.83 -0.46 24.51
CA VAL A 292 -24.09 -0.06 23.87
C VAL A 292 -24.80 -1.31 23.36
N ARG A 293 -26.08 -1.45 23.67
CA ARG A 293 -26.98 -2.43 23.05
C ARG A 293 -27.73 -1.72 21.94
N ALA A 294 -27.27 -1.91 20.70
CA ALA A 294 -27.90 -1.31 19.54
C ALA A 294 -28.82 -2.32 18.85
N ASN A 295 -29.99 -1.86 18.44
CA ASN A 295 -30.94 -2.63 17.61
C ASN A 295 -30.76 -2.21 16.17
N PHE A 296 -30.57 -3.20 15.30
CA PHE A 296 -30.42 -3.04 13.85
C PHE A 296 -31.68 -3.58 13.17
N THR A 297 -32.29 -2.79 12.29
CA THR A 297 -33.45 -3.19 11.50
C THR A 297 -33.12 -3.00 10.03
N ALA A 298 -33.23 -4.05 9.21
CA ALA A 298 -33.01 -3.94 7.77
C ALA A 298 -34.09 -3.06 7.14
N ALA A 299 -33.71 -1.90 6.59
CA ALA A 299 -34.64 -0.93 6.00
C ALA A 299 -34.58 -0.97 4.46
N ASP A 300 -33.43 -0.69 3.87
CA ASP A 300 -33.25 -0.55 2.41
C ASP A 300 -32.22 -1.54 1.85
N VAL A 301 -32.17 -2.77 2.41
CA VAL A 301 -31.24 -3.82 1.96
C VAL A 301 -32.00 -5.07 1.59
N ASN A 302 -31.56 -5.76 0.52
CA ASN A 302 -32.10 -7.03 0.09
C ASN A 302 -30.98 -7.93 -0.45
N GLY A 303 -31.05 -9.24 -0.13
CA GLY A 303 -30.03 -10.21 -0.47
C GLY A 303 -28.76 -10.13 0.40
N PRO A 304 -27.65 -10.74 -0.06
CA PRO A 304 -26.37 -10.67 0.63
C PRO A 304 -25.85 -9.24 0.71
N THR A 305 -25.67 -8.71 1.92
CA THR A 305 -25.26 -7.33 2.16
C THR A 305 -24.01 -7.26 3.02
N LYS A 306 -23.18 -6.23 2.77
CA LYS A 306 -22.04 -5.84 3.59
C LYS A 306 -22.10 -4.34 3.79
N SER A 307 -22.52 -3.92 4.98
CA SER A 307 -22.71 -2.52 5.36
C SER A 307 -21.64 -2.07 6.37
N THR A 308 -21.36 -0.76 6.39
CA THR A 308 -20.44 -0.17 7.35
C THR A 308 -21.21 0.46 8.49
N ILE A 309 -20.92 0.05 9.73
CA ILE A 309 -21.39 0.72 10.94
C ILE A 309 -20.43 1.87 11.21
N GLU A 310 -20.94 3.09 11.31
CA GLU A 310 -20.17 4.26 11.70
C GLU A 310 -20.65 4.75 13.08
N ILE A 311 -19.70 4.95 13.99
CA ILE A 311 -19.94 5.51 15.32
C ILE A 311 -19.21 6.84 15.40
N LYS A 312 -19.95 7.92 15.65
CA LYS A 312 -19.40 9.26 15.85
C LYS A 312 -19.46 9.66 17.31
N THR A 313 -18.38 10.27 17.78
CA THR A 313 -18.34 10.86 19.13
C THR A 313 -18.87 12.28 19.12
N GLY A 314 -19.47 12.72 20.24
CA GLY A 314 -19.80 14.11 20.48
C GLY A 314 -18.60 14.92 20.95
N GLY A 315 -18.67 16.25 20.77
CA GLY A 315 -17.65 17.21 21.18
C GLY A 315 -17.05 17.98 19.99
N GLU A 316 -16.15 18.94 20.29
CA GLU A 316 -15.52 19.79 19.28
C GLU A 316 -14.61 19.01 18.31
N GLN A 317 -14.03 17.90 18.76
CA GLN A 317 -13.24 16.98 17.94
C GLN A 317 -14.00 15.65 17.78
N SER A 318 -14.98 15.65 16.88
CA SER A 318 -15.73 14.42 16.58
C SER A 318 -14.82 13.39 15.89
N VAL A 319 -14.73 12.22 16.50
CA VAL A 319 -13.97 11.06 15.96
C VAL A 319 -14.95 10.01 15.47
N THR A 320 -14.61 9.39 14.33
CA THR A 320 -15.41 8.31 13.74
C THR A 320 -14.68 6.97 13.88
N ALA A 321 -15.38 5.96 14.38
CA ALA A 321 -14.91 4.57 14.32
C ALA A 321 -15.84 3.74 13.43
N LYS A 322 -15.30 2.68 12.80
CA LYS A 322 -16.02 1.85 11.83
C LYS A 322 -15.96 0.39 12.20
N ALA A 323 -17.08 -0.31 11.97
CA ALA A 323 -17.18 -1.77 12.03
C ALA A 323 -17.95 -2.27 10.80
N VAL A 324 -17.89 -3.56 10.52
CA VAL A 324 -18.55 -4.17 9.36
C VAL A 324 -19.73 -5.01 9.81
N LEU A 325 -20.88 -4.87 9.14
CA LEU A 325 -22.06 -5.69 9.29
C LEU A 325 -22.25 -6.52 8.01
N THR A 326 -22.47 -7.82 8.17
CA THR A 326 -22.84 -8.73 7.07
C THR A 326 -24.13 -9.47 7.40
N ALA A 327 -25.03 -9.55 6.43
CA ALA A 327 -26.29 -10.27 6.55
C ALA A 327 -26.77 -10.73 5.16
N ASP A 328 -27.73 -11.64 5.14
CA ASP A 328 -28.46 -12.05 3.94
C ASP A 328 -29.95 -11.79 4.20
N VAL A 329 -30.45 -10.65 3.67
CA VAL A 329 -31.83 -10.21 3.91
C VAL A 329 -32.74 -10.80 2.84
N ARG A 330 -33.69 -11.66 3.23
CA ARG A 330 -34.59 -12.34 2.31
C ARG A 330 -36.02 -12.36 2.86
N GLU A 331 -37.00 -12.15 1.95
CA GLU A 331 -38.36 -12.58 2.15
C GLU A 331 -38.39 -14.10 1.94
N GLU A 332 -38.89 -14.86 2.92
CA GLU A 332 -39.15 -16.28 2.73
C GLU A 332 -40.33 -16.52 1.78
#